data_ebdffc04c2d7fb13301d884431f73692
#
_entry.id   ebdffc04c2d7fb13301d884431f73692
#
_cell.length_a   1.000
_cell.length_b   1.000
_cell.length_c   1.000
_cell.angle_alpha   90.00
_cell.angle_beta   90.00
_cell.angle_gamma   90.00
#
_symmetry.space_group_name_H-M   'P 1'
#
loop_
_entity.id
_entity.type
_entity.pdbx_description
1 polymer ?
#
loop_
_entity_poly.entity_id
_entity_poly.type
_entity_poly.pdbx_seq_one_letter_code
_entity_poly.pdbx_strand_id
1 'polypeptide(L)'
;MVKIRTYTGKDAEVIPDLWNKALPCDMISRELFIRKVLLDPNFCEKGFFVAENDGTVVGFINAVFRRVPVGAGGTLESDMGWISAFAVEPSESVAYVGNLLLEAAEKYFAENGKKAISTGYTPVYFTQGVEKNCLPEYVNLYNDRGYTGIESVAMDIDLTAYRYPEKAEKKKKTLIADGFYVGGLRDEYISSYIDSSSDFSNINW
;
A
#
# COMPACT_ATOMS: atom_id res chain seq x y z
N MET A 1 25.78 -13.79 -2.65
CA MET A 1 25.33 -13.54 -1.24
C MET A 1 24.41 -12.34 -1.22
N VAL A 2 23.21 -12.51 -0.66
CA VAL A 2 22.22 -11.41 -0.60
C VAL A 2 22.70 -10.29 0.33
N LYS A 3 22.62 -9.05 -0.17
CA LYS A 3 22.94 -7.84 0.58
C LYS A 3 21.71 -6.96 0.66
N ILE A 4 21.48 -6.36 1.83
CA ILE A 4 20.42 -5.37 2.01
C ILE A 4 21.04 -3.99 1.90
N ARG A 5 20.42 -3.13 1.08
CA ARG A 5 20.76 -1.71 0.92
C ARG A 5 19.50 -0.86 0.89
N THR A 6 19.67 0.43 1.03
CA THR A 6 18.58 1.38 0.82
C THR A 6 18.27 1.54 -0.67
N TYR A 7 17.03 1.90 -0.94
CA TYR A 7 16.53 2.25 -2.27
C TYR A 7 17.34 3.41 -2.89
N THR A 8 17.45 3.36 -4.20
CA THR A 8 17.96 4.45 -5.05
C THR A 8 17.00 4.68 -6.21
N GLY A 9 17.01 5.85 -6.82
CA GLY A 9 16.13 6.16 -7.95
C GLY A 9 16.23 5.18 -9.15
N LYS A 10 17.34 4.46 -9.28
CA LYS A 10 17.53 3.43 -10.32
C LYS A 10 16.64 2.20 -10.10
N ASP A 11 16.28 1.93 -8.86
CA ASP A 11 15.47 0.76 -8.50
C ASP A 11 14.00 0.93 -8.97
N ALA A 12 13.55 2.16 -9.22
CA ALA A 12 12.23 2.44 -9.77
C ALA A 12 11.95 1.77 -11.12
N GLU A 13 13.00 1.40 -11.85
CA GLU A 13 12.88 0.72 -13.15
C GLU A 13 12.55 -0.77 -12.98
N VAL A 14 13.05 -1.41 -11.93
CA VAL A 14 12.98 -2.86 -11.76
C VAL A 14 11.95 -3.32 -10.71
N ILE A 15 11.65 -2.47 -9.72
CA ILE A 15 10.74 -2.83 -8.64
C ILE A 15 9.31 -3.17 -9.10
N PRO A 16 8.67 -2.43 -10.04
CA PRO A 16 7.33 -2.78 -10.51
C PRO A 16 7.26 -4.17 -11.16
N ASP A 17 8.28 -4.56 -11.91
CA ASP A 17 8.34 -5.88 -12.55
C ASP A 17 8.52 -7.00 -11.51
N LEU A 18 9.41 -6.78 -10.53
CA LEU A 18 9.59 -7.71 -9.41
C LEU A 18 8.30 -7.82 -8.58
N TRP A 19 7.65 -6.68 -8.29
CA TRP A 19 6.36 -6.65 -7.61
C TRP A 19 5.34 -7.54 -8.30
N ASN A 20 5.14 -7.35 -9.59
CA ASN A 20 4.13 -8.07 -10.37
C ASN A 20 4.41 -9.58 -10.48
N LYS A 21 5.67 -9.98 -10.47
CA LYS A 21 6.05 -11.40 -10.41
C LYS A 21 5.78 -12.01 -9.04
N ALA A 22 6.11 -11.29 -7.98
CA ALA A 22 5.99 -11.77 -6.61
C ALA A 22 4.56 -11.70 -6.06
N LEU A 23 3.78 -10.73 -6.49
CA LEU A 23 2.43 -10.44 -6.01
C LEU A 23 1.42 -10.40 -7.16
N PRO A 24 1.15 -11.54 -7.83
CA PRO A 24 0.28 -11.57 -9.01
C PRO A 24 -1.18 -11.22 -8.72
N CYS A 25 -1.60 -11.31 -7.46
CA CYS A 25 -2.95 -10.90 -7.02
C CYS A 25 -3.07 -9.39 -6.78
N ASP A 26 -1.95 -8.65 -6.82
CA ASP A 26 -1.89 -7.23 -6.49
C ASP A 26 -0.91 -6.48 -7.41
N MET A 27 -1.14 -6.59 -8.71
CA MET A 27 -0.27 -6.02 -9.72
C MET A 27 -0.31 -4.49 -9.73
N ILE A 28 0.85 -3.88 -10.00
CA ILE A 28 1.02 -2.43 -10.06
C ILE A 28 1.63 -2.01 -11.39
N SER A 29 1.14 -0.91 -11.97
CA SER A 29 1.85 -0.24 -13.06
C SER A 29 2.99 0.63 -12.52
N ARG A 30 3.99 0.92 -13.35
CA ARG A 30 5.06 1.86 -13.01
C ARG A 30 4.52 3.23 -12.57
N GLU A 31 3.52 3.74 -13.27
CA GLU A 31 2.88 5.02 -12.93
C GLU A 31 2.21 4.96 -11.56
N LEU A 32 1.52 3.84 -11.27
CA LEU A 32 0.87 3.64 -9.99
C LEU A 32 1.91 3.51 -8.87
N PHE A 33 3.02 2.81 -9.09
CA PHE A 33 4.15 2.74 -8.15
C PHE A 33 4.71 4.13 -7.84
N ILE A 34 4.96 4.95 -8.86
CA ILE A 34 5.43 6.32 -8.66
C ILE A 34 4.42 7.11 -7.83
N ARG A 35 3.14 7.10 -8.22
CA ARG A 35 2.09 7.88 -7.54
C ARG A 35 1.82 7.45 -6.12
N LYS A 36 1.87 6.15 -5.86
CA LYS A 36 1.42 5.56 -4.60
C LYS A 36 2.54 5.27 -3.62
N VAL A 37 3.76 5.13 -4.09
CA VAL A 37 4.93 4.86 -3.25
C VAL A 37 5.88 6.05 -3.23
N LEU A 38 6.41 6.44 -4.38
CA LEU A 38 7.47 7.45 -4.42
C LEU A 38 6.97 8.88 -4.14
N LEU A 39 5.73 9.19 -4.52
CA LEU A 39 5.10 10.50 -4.27
C LEU A 39 4.27 10.54 -2.97
N ASP A 40 4.29 9.48 -2.16
CA ASP A 40 3.72 9.53 -0.82
C ASP A 40 4.49 10.57 0.02
N PRO A 41 3.81 11.55 0.66
CA PRO A 41 4.46 12.56 1.50
C PRO A 41 5.25 11.96 2.68
N ASN A 42 4.99 10.72 3.05
CA ASN A 42 5.69 9.99 4.10
C ASN A 42 6.83 9.10 3.58
N PHE A 43 6.98 9.01 2.26
CA PHE A 43 8.08 8.22 1.66
C PHE A 43 9.45 8.71 2.12
N CYS A 44 10.34 7.75 2.37
CA CYS A 44 11.73 8.03 2.72
C CYS A 44 12.64 6.93 2.17
N GLU A 45 13.60 7.30 1.35
CA GLU A 45 14.59 6.37 0.81
C GLU A 45 15.29 5.55 1.89
N LYS A 46 15.53 6.13 3.07
CA LYS A 46 16.16 5.45 4.21
C LYS A 46 15.30 4.34 4.82
N GLY A 47 13.98 4.38 4.60
CA GLY A 47 13.04 3.36 5.05
C GLY A 47 12.68 2.35 3.94
N PHE A 48 13.18 2.55 2.73
CA PHE A 48 12.94 1.63 1.65
C PHE A 48 14.18 0.77 1.41
N PHE A 49 14.09 -0.52 1.68
CA PHE A 49 15.20 -1.45 1.56
C PHE A 49 15.04 -2.35 0.35
N VAL A 50 16.17 -2.69 -0.26
CA VAL A 50 16.28 -3.54 -1.44
C VAL A 50 17.24 -4.67 -1.12
N ALA A 51 16.84 -5.90 -1.40
CA ALA A 51 17.70 -7.07 -1.37
C ALA A 51 18.34 -7.26 -2.75
N GLU A 52 19.65 -7.36 -2.77
CA GLU A 52 20.44 -7.54 -3.98
C GLU A 52 21.28 -8.81 -3.89
N ASN A 53 21.18 -9.67 -4.89
CA ASN A 53 22.00 -10.87 -5.02
C ASN A 53 22.82 -10.78 -6.32
N ASP A 54 24.16 -10.70 -6.18
CA ASP A 54 25.10 -10.59 -7.30
C ASP A 54 24.73 -9.51 -8.33
N GLY A 55 24.34 -8.30 -7.83
CA GLY A 55 23.98 -7.14 -8.63
C GLY A 55 22.53 -7.13 -9.16
N THR A 56 21.75 -8.16 -8.85
CA THR A 56 20.35 -8.26 -9.25
C THR A 56 19.45 -7.99 -8.05
N VAL A 57 18.42 -7.14 -8.22
CA VAL A 57 17.39 -6.89 -7.20
C VAL A 57 16.49 -8.12 -7.10
N VAL A 58 16.45 -8.73 -5.93
CA VAL A 58 15.70 -9.97 -5.64
C VAL A 58 14.63 -9.80 -4.56
N GLY A 59 14.45 -8.60 -4.04
CA GLY A 59 13.39 -8.30 -3.08
C GLY A 59 13.42 -6.84 -2.65
N PHE A 60 12.33 -6.39 -2.06
CA PHE A 60 12.24 -5.06 -1.46
C PHE A 60 11.22 -5.02 -0.32
N ILE A 61 11.36 -4.03 0.55
CA ILE A 61 10.40 -3.69 1.60
C ILE A 61 10.36 -2.17 1.79
N ASN A 62 9.17 -1.61 1.86
CA ASN A 62 8.96 -0.19 2.15
C ASN A 62 8.42 0.01 3.57
N ALA A 63 9.27 0.48 4.45
CA ALA A 63 8.98 0.81 5.83
C ALA A 63 8.67 2.31 5.95
N VAL A 64 7.44 2.64 6.30
CA VAL A 64 6.92 4.01 6.34
C VAL A 64 6.43 4.35 7.74
N PHE A 65 6.61 5.59 8.16
CA PHE A 65 5.92 6.17 9.30
C PHE A 65 5.46 7.59 8.98
N ARG A 66 4.37 8.02 9.61
CA ARG A 66 3.79 9.33 9.28
C ARG A 66 4.68 10.48 9.73
N ARG A 67 4.93 11.38 8.79
CA ARG A 67 5.55 12.69 8.97
C ARG A 67 4.52 13.79 8.68
N VAL A 68 3.50 13.44 7.92
CA VAL A 68 2.37 14.28 7.58
C VAL A 68 1.11 13.57 8.06
N PRO A 69 0.23 14.24 8.82
CA PRO A 69 -1.01 13.63 9.28
C PRO A 69 -1.97 13.37 8.12
N VAL A 70 -2.88 12.41 8.30
CA VAL A 70 -3.96 12.16 7.34
C VAL A 70 -5.05 13.19 7.56
N GLY A 71 -5.19 14.11 6.62
CA GLY A 71 -6.24 15.14 6.64
C GLY A 71 -6.09 16.20 7.74
N ALA A 72 -6.97 17.16 7.74
CA ALA A 72 -7.05 18.20 8.74
C ALA A 72 -7.50 17.60 10.09
N GLY A 73 -6.70 17.77 11.13
CA GLY A 73 -6.98 17.23 12.46
C GLY A 73 -6.54 15.78 12.69
N GLY A 74 -5.92 15.15 11.70
CA GLY A 74 -5.31 13.80 11.87
C GLY A 74 -4.12 13.82 12.82
N THR A 75 -3.78 12.65 13.37
CA THR A 75 -2.59 12.45 14.21
C THR A 75 -1.45 11.82 13.41
N LEU A 76 -0.23 11.98 13.90
CA LEU A 76 0.95 11.33 13.30
C LEU A 76 1.07 9.85 13.69
N GLU A 77 0.27 9.37 14.64
CA GLU A 77 0.40 8.01 15.19
C GLU A 77 1.87 7.70 15.50
N SER A 78 2.48 8.52 16.35
CA SER A 78 3.94 8.62 16.53
C SER A 78 4.61 7.30 16.89
N ASP A 79 3.90 6.37 17.52
CA ASP A 79 4.41 5.07 17.95
C ASP A 79 4.29 3.99 16.85
N MET A 80 3.64 4.32 15.71
CA MET A 80 3.35 3.36 14.66
C MET A 80 4.34 3.44 13.48
N GLY A 81 4.70 2.28 12.96
CA GLY A 81 5.34 2.10 11.66
C GLY A 81 4.48 1.20 10.77
N TRP A 82 4.63 1.31 9.46
CA TRP A 82 3.87 0.51 8.50
C TRP A 82 4.80 -0.10 7.45
N ILE A 83 4.61 -1.39 7.18
CA ILE A 83 5.14 -2.04 5.99
C ILE A 83 4.09 -1.85 4.90
N SER A 84 4.32 -0.89 4.01
CA SER A 84 3.34 -0.53 2.98
C SER A 84 3.47 -1.37 1.71
N ALA A 85 4.63 -2.00 1.48
CA ALA A 85 4.90 -2.88 0.36
C ALA A 85 6.07 -3.80 0.70
N PHE A 86 5.97 -5.08 0.30
CA PHE A 86 6.99 -6.08 0.56
C PHE A 86 6.89 -7.20 -0.47
N ALA A 87 7.98 -7.48 -1.17
CA ALA A 87 8.04 -8.57 -2.13
C ALA A 87 9.44 -9.19 -2.23
N VAL A 88 9.48 -10.49 -2.53
CA VAL A 88 10.67 -11.29 -2.81
C VAL A 88 10.50 -11.99 -4.15
N GLU A 89 11.51 -11.98 -5.01
CA GLU A 89 11.50 -12.68 -6.31
C GLU A 89 11.11 -14.16 -6.11
N PRO A 90 10.14 -14.70 -6.87
CA PRO A 90 9.65 -16.08 -6.66
C PRO A 90 10.72 -17.18 -6.77
N SER A 91 11.84 -16.92 -7.43
CA SER A 91 12.97 -17.85 -7.51
C SER A 91 13.85 -17.89 -6.25
N GLU A 92 13.64 -16.94 -5.32
CA GLU A 92 14.38 -16.83 -4.07
C GLU A 92 13.56 -17.35 -2.88
N SER A 93 14.23 -17.63 -1.78
CA SER A 93 13.56 -18.04 -0.55
C SER A 93 12.94 -16.86 0.18
N VAL A 94 11.61 -16.82 0.26
CA VAL A 94 10.86 -15.81 1.06
C VAL A 94 11.31 -15.88 2.52
N ALA A 95 11.50 -17.06 3.08
CA ALA A 95 11.97 -17.22 4.47
C ALA A 95 13.37 -16.64 4.69
N TYR A 96 14.28 -16.74 3.72
CA TYR A 96 15.63 -16.18 3.87
C TYR A 96 15.71 -14.71 3.52
N VAL A 97 15.35 -14.34 2.28
CA VAL A 97 15.45 -12.95 1.79
C VAL A 97 14.45 -12.05 2.53
N GLY A 98 13.24 -12.57 2.76
CA GLY A 98 12.20 -11.86 3.49
C GLY A 98 12.58 -11.56 4.93
N ASN A 99 13.24 -12.50 5.64
CA ASN A 99 13.74 -12.24 6.99
C ASN A 99 14.78 -11.12 7.02
N LEU A 100 15.71 -11.10 6.06
CA LEU A 100 16.71 -10.02 5.98
C LEU A 100 16.06 -8.65 5.75
N LEU A 101 15.05 -8.57 4.90
CA LEU A 101 14.30 -7.35 4.62
C LEU A 101 13.48 -6.89 5.83
N LEU A 102 12.76 -7.82 6.49
CA LEU A 102 12.01 -7.51 7.70
C LEU A 102 12.91 -7.04 8.85
N GLU A 103 14.05 -7.68 9.04
CA GLU A 103 15.03 -7.27 10.05
C GLU A 103 15.50 -5.83 9.81
N ALA A 104 15.79 -5.46 8.55
CA ALA A 104 16.19 -4.11 8.20
C ALA A 104 15.07 -3.09 8.47
N ALA A 105 13.81 -3.43 8.13
CA ALA A 105 12.64 -2.59 8.37
C ALA A 105 12.35 -2.42 9.87
N GLU A 106 12.38 -3.50 10.64
CA GLU A 106 12.15 -3.48 12.09
C GLU A 106 13.23 -2.67 12.81
N LYS A 107 14.49 -2.84 12.42
CA LYS A 107 15.60 -2.02 12.93
C LYS A 107 15.37 -0.54 12.63
N TYR A 108 14.98 -0.20 11.40
CA TYR A 108 14.67 1.18 11.01
C TYR A 108 13.54 1.76 11.86
N PHE A 109 12.46 1.01 12.11
CA PHE A 109 11.38 1.44 12.98
C PHE A 109 11.84 1.65 14.42
N ALA A 110 12.61 0.72 14.97
CA ALA A 110 13.15 0.83 16.33
C ALA A 110 14.06 2.06 16.51
N GLU A 111 14.96 2.32 15.54
CA GLU A 111 15.83 3.50 15.52
C GLU A 111 15.05 4.82 15.43
N ASN A 112 13.82 4.80 14.89
CA ASN A 112 12.92 5.95 14.81
C ASN A 112 11.85 5.96 15.91
N GLY A 113 12.03 5.16 16.98
CA GLY A 113 11.16 5.15 18.16
C GLY A 113 9.77 4.59 17.94
N LYS A 114 9.56 3.75 16.89
CA LYS A 114 8.27 3.10 16.65
C LYS A 114 8.13 1.88 17.55
N LYS A 115 6.96 1.71 18.16
CA LYS A 115 6.66 0.65 19.15
C LYS A 115 5.79 -0.46 18.58
N ALA A 116 5.07 -0.17 17.51
CA ALA A 116 4.20 -1.11 16.83
C ALA A 116 4.37 -1.02 15.31
N ILE A 117 4.20 -2.14 14.63
CA ILE A 117 4.31 -2.25 13.17
C ILE A 117 3.02 -2.86 12.63
N SER A 118 2.49 -2.28 11.57
CA SER A 118 1.29 -2.75 10.88
C SER A 118 1.51 -2.84 9.37
N THR A 119 0.72 -3.64 8.67
CA THR A 119 0.66 -3.69 7.21
C THR A 119 -0.46 -2.82 6.64
N GLY A 120 -1.41 -2.38 7.44
CA GLY A 120 -2.55 -1.54 7.02
C GLY A 120 -2.20 -0.07 6.98
N TYR A 121 -1.58 0.40 5.90
CA TYR A 121 -1.17 1.79 5.73
C TYR A 121 -2.18 2.61 4.92
N THR A 122 -2.67 3.70 5.50
CA THR A 122 -3.48 4.74 4.85
C THR A 122 -2.71 6.07 4.87
N PRO A 123 -2.85 6.99 3.92
CA PRO A 123 -3.87 7.10 2.86
C PRO A 123 -3.51 6.34 1.58
N VAL A 124 -2.28 5.86 1.46
CA VAL A 124 -1.79 5.22 0.25
C VAL A 124 -1.90 3.72 0.42
N TYR A 125 -3.05 3.22 0.06
CA TYR A 125 -3.46 1.88 0.32
C TYR A 125 -3.17 0.98 -0.88
N PHE A 126 -2.31 -0.02 -0.71
CA PHE A 126 -2.10 -1.05 -1.72
C PHE A 126 -2.68 -2.39 -1.28
N THR A 127 -2.23 -2.90 -0.16
CA THR A 127 -2.73 -4.14 0.41
C THR A 127 -3.04 -3.92 1.87
N GLN A 128 -4.15 -4.48 2.34
CA GLN A 128 -4.49 -4.49 3.76
C GLN A 128 -3.87 -5.70 4.48
N GLY A 129 -2.82 -6.27 3.93
CA GLY A 129 -2.22 -7.44 4.48
C GLY A 129 -1.68 -8.39 3.41
N VAL A 130 -1.68 -9.67 3.71
CA VAL A 130 -1.15 -10.73 2.83
C VAL A 130 -2.30 -11.61 2.37
N GLU A 131 -2.40 -11.84 1.06
CA GLU A 131 -3.37 -12.78 0.48
C GLU A 131 -2.99 -14.22 0.89
N LYS A 132 -3.69 -14.73 1.89
CA LYS A 132 -3.38 -15.99 2.56
C LYS A 132 -3.32 -17.20 1.61
N ASN A 133 -4.18 -17.23 0.61
CA ASN A 133 -4.27 -18.35 -0.31
C ASN A 133 -3.21 -18.30 -1.41
N CYS A 134 -2.81 -17.09 -1.81
CA CYS A 134 -1.80 -16.90 -2.87
C CYS A 134 -0.38 -16.84 -2.32
N LEU A 135 -0.21 -16.36 -1.08
CA LEU A 135 1.10 -16.02 -0.49
C LEU A 135 1.28 -16.64 0.91
N PRO A 136 1.08 -17.96 1.09
CA PRO A 136 1.17 -18.59 2.41
C PRO A 136 2.56 -18.44 3.05
N GLU A 137 3.62 -18.37 2.26
CA GLU A 137 5.01 -18.22 2.74
C GLU A 137 5.23 -16.88 3.45
N TYR A 138 4.57 -15.80 2.98
CA TYR A 138 4.62 -14.50 3.65
C TYR A 138 3.84 -14.51 4.97
N VAL A 139 2.70 -15.20 5.00
CA VAL A 139 1.92 -15.39 6.24
C VAL A 139 2.76 -16.12 7.28
N ASN A 140 3.42 -17.21 6.89
CA ASN A 140 4.30 -17.95 7.77
C ASN A 140 5.47 -17.08 8.26
N LEU A 141 6.11 -16.34 7.37
CA LEU A 141 7.20 -15.44 7.72
C LEU A 141 6.79 -14.39 8.76
N TYR A 142 5.62 -13.75 8.59
CA TYR A 142 5.11 -12.80 9.58
C TYR A 142 4.79 -13.47 10.91
N ASN A 143 4.14 -14.63 10.89
CA ASN A 143 3.82 -15.39 12.11
C ASN A 143 5.09 -15.81 12.89
N ASP A 144 6.12 -16.30 12.19
CA ASP A 144 7.40 -16.72 12.78
C ASP A 144 8.13 -15.54 13.46
N ARG A 145 7.87 -14.32 12.99
CA ARG A 145 8.40 -13.09 13.62
C ARG A 145 7.49 -12.48 14.67
N GLY A 146 6.38 -13.15 15.01
CA GLY A 146 5.48 -12.73 16.07
C GLY A 146 4.43 -11.68 15.68
N TYR A 147 4.25 -11.42 14.37
CA TYR A 147 3.12 -10.62 13.91
C TYR A 147 1.81 -11.39 14.09
N THR A 148 0.77 -10.68 14.44
CA THR A 148 -0.58 -11.25 14.57
C THR A 148 -1.51 -10.61 13.54
N GLY A 149 -2.32 -11.44 12.87
CA GLY A 149 -3.24 -10.99 11.83
C GLY A 149 -4.70 -11.15 12.21
N ILE A 150 -5.55 -10.31 11.62
CA ILE A 150 -7.00 -10.48 11.61
C ILE A 150 -7.38 -10.95 10.22
N GLU A 151 -8.08 -12.07 10.13
CA GLU A 151 -8.58 -12.54 8.84
C GLU A 151 -9.72 -11.65 8.35
N SER A 152 -9.61 -11.20 7.11
CA SER A 152 -10.66 -10.46 6.41
C SER A 152 -10.92 -11.09 5.04
N VAL A 153 -12.07 -10.81 4.46
CA VAL A 153 -12.45 -11.30 3.13
C VAL A 153 -12.51 -10.11 2.20
N ALA A 154 -11.64 -10.12 1.16
CA ALA A 154 -11.79 -9.22 0.04
C ALA A 154 -12.91 -9.73 -0.89
N MET A 155 -13.76 -8.84 -1.33
CA MET A 155 -14.85 -9.15 -2.27
C MET A 155 -14.70 -8.27 -3.50
N ASP A 156 -14.50 -8.91 -4.66
CA ASP A 156 -14.38 -8.23 -5.93
C ASP A 156 -15.54 -8.63 -6.85
N ILE A 157 -15.92 -7.73 -7.74
CA ILE A 157 -16.92 -8.00 -8.77
C ILE A 157 -16.42 -7.47 -10.11
N ASP A 158 -16.53 -8.31 -11.14
CA ASP A 158 -16.29 -7.88 -12.52
C ASP A 158 -17.40 -6.91 -12.97
N LEU A 159 -17.00 -5.68 -13.27
CA LEU A 159 -17.91 -4.63 -13.75
C LEU A 159 -17.96 -4.49 -15.28
N THR A 160 -17.27 -5.33 -16.05
CA THR A 160 -17.25 -5.25 -17.53
C THR A 160 -18.64 -5.32 -18.14
N ALA A 161 -19.50 -6.14 -17.58
CA ALA A 161 -20.90 -6.30 -18.02
C ALA A 161 -21.88 -5.41 -17.25
N TYR A 162 -21.40 -4.64 -16.27
CA TYR A 162 -22.27 -3.78 -15.47
C TYR A 162 -22.96 -2.72 -16.32
N ARG A 163 -24.24 -2.53 -16.07
CA ARG A 163 -25.02 -1.44 -16.66
C ARG A 163 -25.72 -0.67 -15.55
N TYR A 164 -25.71 0.64 -15.64
CA TYR A 164 -26.46 1.47 -14.71
C TYR A 164 -27.93 1.10 -14.71
N PRO A 165 -28.55 0.88 -13.55
CA PRO A 165 -29.98 0.68 -13.46
C PRO A 165 -30.75 1.84 -14.08
N GLU A 166 -31.80 1.57 -14.83
CA GLU A 166 -32.64 2.60 -15.48
C GLU A 166 -33.14 3.64 -14.46
N LYS A 167 -33.48 3.18 -13.25
CA LYS A 167 -33.88 4.06 -12.14
C LYS A 167 -32.80 5.07 -11.76
N ALA A 168 -31.52 4.67 -11.77
CA ALA A 168 -30.40 5.56 -11.47
C ALA A 168 -30.21 6.61 -12.57
N GLU A 169 -30.29 6.19 -13.84
CA GLU A 169 -30.24 7.12 -14.97
C GLU A 169 -31.39 8.14 -14.96
N LYS A 170 -32.62 7.72 -14.65
CA LYS A 170 -33.77 8.62 -14.48
C LYS A 170 -33.51 9.63 -13.37
N LYS A 171 -33.04 9.15 -12.19
CA LYS A 171 -32.73 10.04 -11.06
C LYS A 171 -31.64 11.05 -11.39
N LYS A 172 -30.55 10.60 -12.07
CA LYS A 172 -29.46 11.47 -12.55
C LYS A 172 -30.01 12.61 -13.42
N LYS A 173 -30.87 12.29 -14.40
CA LYS A 173 -31.49 13.29 -15.28
C LYS A 173 -32.33 14.30 -14.49
N THR A 174 -33.11 13.84 -13.52
CA THR A 174 -33.89 14.72 -12.65
C THR A 174 -32.98 15.69 -11.86
N LEU A 175 -31.95 15.16 -11.21
CA LEU A 175 -31.00 15.97 -10.43
C LEU A 175 -30.30 17.02 -11.29
N ILE A 176 -29.87 16.66 -12.51
CA ILE A 176 -29.27 17.62 -13.44
C ILE A 176 -30.29 18.72 -13.84
N ALA A 177 -31.55 18.35 -14.08
CA ALA A 177 -32.59 19.31 -14.39
C ALA A 177 -32.90 20.28 -13.21
N ASP A 178 -32.73 19.78 -11.98
CA ASP A 178 -32.86 20.55 -10.74
C ASP A 178 -31.60 21.38 -10.42
N GLY A 179 -30.60 21.42 -11.31
CA GLY A 179 -29.41 22.27 -11.18
C GLY A 179 -28.24 21.59 -10.43
N PHE A 180 -28.36 20.32 -10.07
CA PHE A 180 -27.25 19.58 -9.42
C PHE A 180 -26.24 19.07 -10.45
N TYR A 181 -24.95 19.10 -10.09
CA TYR A 181 -23.93 18.39 -10.84
C TYR A 181 -23.88 16.90 -10.43
N VAL A 182 -23.97 16.01 -11.40
CA VAL A 182 -23.85 14.57 -11.20
C VAL A 182 -22.83 14.02 -12.18
N GLY A 183 -21.63 13.73 -11.71
CA GLY A 183 -20.50 13.29 -12.55
C GLY A 183 -19.29 12.89 -11.74
N GLY A 184 -18.14 12.75 -12.39
CA GLY A 184 -16.86 12.51 -11.72
C GLY A 184 -16.37 13.73 -10.94
N LEU A 185 -15.35 13.51 -10.09
CA LEU A 185 -14.69 14.57 -9.35
C LEU A 185 -14.08 15.59 -10.33
N ARG A 186 -14.30 16.86 -10.10
CA ARG A 186 -13.66 17.98 -10.81
C ARG A 186 -12.61 18.62 -9.94
N ASP A 187 -11.57 19.20 -10.55
CA ASP A 187 -10.46 19.84 -9.84
C ASP A 187 -10.94 20.93 -8.86
N GLU A 188 -11.97 21.67 -9.21
CA GLU A 188 -12.59 22.70 -8.39
C GLU A 188 -13.23 22.19 -7.08
N TYR A 189 -13.50 20.86 -6.99
CA TYR A 189 -14.11 20.23 -5.81
C TYR A 189 -13.15 19.33 -5.02
N ILE A 190 -11.88 19.25 -5.44
CA ILE A 190 -10.89 18.37 -4.78
C ILE A 190 -10.75 18.70 -3.30
N SER A 191 -10.63 19.98 -2.94
CA SER A 191 -10.51 20.40 -1.54
C SER A 191 -11.71 19.97 -0.71
N SER A 192 -12.92 20.22 -1.18
CA SER A 192 -14.15 19.81 -0.49
C SER A 192 -14.29 18.29 -0.38
N TYR A 193 -13.83 17.54 -1.38
CA TYR A 193 -13.80 16.09 -1.34
C TYR A 193 -12.82 15.57 -0.29
N ILE A 194 -11.60 16.14 -0.22
CA ILE A 194 -10.60 15.78 0.77
C ILE A 194 -11.12 16.07 2.18
N ASP A 195 -11.72 17.25 2.39
CA ASP A 195 -12.30 17.63 3.68
C ASP A 195 -13.44 16.67 4.10
N SER A 196 -14.34 16.32 3.17
CA SER A 196 -15.42 15.39 3.45
C SER A 196 -14.93 13.95 3.67
N SER A 197 -13.90 13.50 2.96
CA SER A 197 -13.35 12.15 3.12
C SER A 197 -12.63 11.95 4.45
N SER A 198 -12.12 13.02 5.07
CA SER A 198 -11.57 12.95 6.42
C SER A 198 -12.62 12.63 7.48
N ASP A 199 -13.87 13.00 7.27
CA ASP A 199 -14.99 12.70 8.17
C ASP A 199 -15.47 11.23 8.05
N PHE A 200 -15.22 10.57 6.90
CA PHE A 200 -15.58 9.17 6.68
C PHE A 200 -14.59 8.17 7.27
N SER A 201 -13.38 8.60 7.63
CA SER A 201 -12.37 7.73 8.24
C SER A 201 -12.79 7.16 9.61
N ASN A 202 -13.85 7.70 10.22
CA ASN A 202 -14.41 7.25 11.49
C ASN A 202 -15.65 6.33 11.36
N ILE A 203 -16.06 5.99 10.15
CA ILE A 203 -17.15 5.05 9.94
C ILE A 203 -16.54 3.64 9.89
N ASN A 204 -16.63 2.91 11.00
CA ASN A 204 -16.40 1.48 11.02
C ASN A 204 -17.50 0.79 10.19
N TRP A 205 -17.12 0.22 9.04
CA TRP A 205 -17.94 -0.66 8.22
C TRP A 205 -17.91 -2.08 8.76
#